data_a2d630376aa932b4815854dbb3b5b992
#
_entry.id   a2d630376aa932b4815854dbb3b5b992
#
_cell.length_a   1.000
_cell.length_b   1.000
_cell.length_c   1.000
_cell.angle_alpha   90.00
_cell.angle_beta   90.00
_cell.angle_gamma   90.00
#
_symmetry.space_group_name_H-M   'P 1'
#
loop_
_entity.id
_entity.type
_entity.pdbx_description
1 polymer ?
#
loop_
_entity_poly.entity_id
_entity_poly.type
_entity_poly.pdbx_seq_one_letter_code
_entity_poly.pdbx_strand_id
1 'polypeptide(L)'
;NTGGSTGEPLHFPALYKGLPVEGVCQMMLYMKMGYQWGDIIVSFDGCRIKDEDRSRNIYWQMGNANFPFGKKNFSTLYLDNNSVKYYWEELKRTKPAFIRGYPSGIMEMCKLAMNTGIVMDLKLKGVYLTSESFTQDEKNFISSYFKCPVYGQYGHTESSIFAIQNPADEVYYCSPIYGYTEVVDQKGQHVNIGEQGEVVVTGFVEYGLPFIRYKTGDLAIYGGETELGETILTKLLGREVDCIYNKGGKKIYLVGFIFGGHIRAFNYIQTWQLHQYEVGKVEMYIVKAREYSDNVEKEIVNLFVCNGFELIIHYVDFIEKTNRGKQRFLIQELK
;
A
#
# COMPACT_ATOMS: atom_id res chain seq x y z
N ASN A 1 -16.05 -6.45 -6.83
CA ASN A 1 -14.99 -7.47 -6.93
C ASN A 1 -13.84 -7.07 -6.04
N THR A 2 -13.33 -8.00 -5.25
CA THR A 2 -12.09 -7.81 -4.50
C THR A 2 -10.88 -7.80 -5.42
N GLY A 3 -9.78 -7.23 -4.94
CA GLY A 3 -8.54 -7.17 -5.72
C GLY A 3 -7.69 -8.44 -5.61
N GLY A 4 -8.29 -9.65 -5.52
CA GLY A 4 -7.59 -10.92 -5.24
C GLY A 4 -6.13 -10.95 -5.69
N SER A 5 -5.20 -10.95 -4.74
CA SER A 5 -3.77 -11.07 -5.02
C SER A 5 -3.33 -12.52 -5.21
N THR A 6 -4.16 -13.47 -4.78
CA THR A 6 -3.78 -14.90 -4.63
C THR A 6 -4.86 -15.88 -5.06
N GLY A 7 -6.02 -15.44 -5.54
CA GLY A 7 -7.13 -16.32 -5.91
C GLY A 7 -8.16 -15.63 -6.80
N GLU A 8 -9.27 -16.31 -7.05
CA GLU A 8 -10.39 -15.70 -7.75
C GLU A 8 -10.95 -14.51 -6.93
N PRO A 9 -11.21 -13.36 -7.57
CA PRO A 9 -11.81 -12.22 -6.90
C PRO A 9 -13.17 -12.59 -6.32
N LEU A 10 -13.43 -12.24 -5.06
CA LEU A 10 -14.75 -12.37 -4.47
C LEU A 10 -15.72 -11.40 -5.16
N HIS A 11 -16.81 -11.93 -5.68
CA HIS A 11 -17.89 -11.17 -6.30
C HIS A 11 -19.05 -11.07 -5.33
N PHE A 12 -19.44 -9.87 -4.96
CA PHE A 12 -20.59 -9.64 -4.10
C PHE A 12 -21.37 -8.38 -4.54
N PRO A 13 -22.70 -8.35 -4.30
CA PRO A 13 -23.48 -7.16 -4.52
C PRO A 13 -23.13 -6.10 -3.48
N ALA A 14 -22.92 -4.86 -3.90
CA ALA A 14 -22.73 -3.73 -3.02
C ALA A 14 -23.93 -2.78 -3.13
N LEU A 15 -24.46 -2.31 -2.02
CA LEU A 15 -25.51 -1.34 -2.00
C LEU A 15 -24.94 0.09 -1.99
N TYR A 16 -25.49 0.95 -2.83
CA TYR A 16 -25.11 2.37 -2.85
C TYR A 16 -25.29 3.09 -1.51
N LYS A 17 -26.10 2.54 -0.61
CA LYS A 17 -26.30 3.08 0.75
C LYS A 17 -25.05 3.10 1.63
N GLY A 18 -24.07 2.25 1.36
CA GLY A 18 -22.79 2.24 2.09
C GLY A 18 -21.85 3.38 1.69
N LEU A 19 -21.96 3.91 0.47
CA LEU A 19 -21.07 4.96 -0.03
C LEU A 19 -21.03 6.23 0.83
N PRO A 20 -22.15 6.74 1.40
CA PRO A 20 -22.09 7.91 2.27
C PRO A 20 -21.24 7.69 3.53
N VAL A 21 -21.29 6.50 4.14
CA VAL A 21 -20.50 6.18 5.35
C VAL A 21 -19.01 6.14 5.03
N GLU A 22 -18.63 5.47 3.94
CA GLU A 22 -17.24 5.48 3.43
C GLU A 22 -16.75 6.93 3.20
N GLY A 23 -17.59 7.74 2.52
CA GLY A 23 -17.29 9.15 2.28
C GLY A 23 -17.11 9.96 3.56
N VAL A 24 -17.92 9.73 4.58
CA VAL A 24 -17.79 10.38 5.90
C VAL A 24 -16.48 9.99 6.57
N CYS A 25 -16.13 8.70 6.60
CA CYS A 25 -14.88 8.25 7.20
C CYS A 25 -13.65 8.83 6.48
N GLN A 26 -13.68 8.88 5.15
CA GLN A 26 -12.63 9.53 4.37
C GLN A 26 -12.57 11.04 4.64
N MET A 27 -13.73 11.71 4.73
CA MET A 27 -13.79 13.14 5.09
C MET A 27 -13.17 13.40 6.48
N MET A 28 -13.51 12.59 7.47
CA MET A 28 -12.94 12.70 8.81
C MET A 28 -11.41 12.61 8.79
N LEU A 29 -10.87 11.68 7.98
CA LEU A 29 -9.43 11.59 7.79
C LEU A 29 -8.85 12.87 7.17
N TYR A 30 -9.43 13.37 6.08
CA TYR A 30 -8.94 14.61 5.45
C TYR A 30 -9.07 15.83 6.38
N MET A 31 -10.14 15.91 7.17
CA MET A 31 -10.27 16.97 8.19
C MET A 31 -9.16 16.87 9.24
N LYS A 32 -8.84 15.66 9.70
CA LYS A 32 -7.71 15.40 10.59
C LYS A 32 -6.37 15.82 9.96
N MET A 33 -6.24 15.70 8.65
CA MET A 33 -5.08 16.15 7.86
C MET A 33 -5.07 17.68 7.61
N GLY A 34 -6.05 18.42 8.12
CA GLY A 34 -6.15 19.87 7.95
C GLY A 34 -6.82 20.31 6.65
N TYR A 35 -7.72 19.50 6.09
CA TYR A 35 -8.52 19.86 4.93
C TYR A 35 -9.35 21.13 5.17
N GLN A 36 -9.32 22.03 4.20
CA GLN A 36 -10.18 23.20 4.13
C GLN A 36 -11.02 23.14 2.85
N TRP A 37 -12.21 23.73 2.88
CA TRP A 37 -13.09 23.74 1.72
C TRP A 37 -12.39 24.34 0.50
N GLY A 38 -12.40 23.60 -0.61
CA GLY A 38 -11.69 23.98 -1.84
C GLY A 38 -10.30 23.37 -2.00
N ASP A 39 -9.75 22.70 -0.99
CA ASP A 39 -8.50 21.95 -1.13
C ASP A 39 -8.64 20.86 -2.19
N ILE A 40 -7.65 20.78 -3.08
CA ILE A 40 -7.64 19.81 -4.17
C ILE A 40 -6.94 18.53 -3.72
N ILE A 41 -7.60 17.41 -3.94
CA ILE A 41 -7.04 16.07 -3.74
C ILE A 41 -6.79 15.44 -5.10
N VAL A 42 -5.61 14.90 -5.31
CA VAL A 42 -5.28 14.06 -6.47
C VAL A 42 -4.98 12.65 -6.02
N SER A 43 -5.29 11.66 -6.86
CA SER A 43 -4.93 10.28 -6.59
C SER A 43 -3.89 9.74 -7.55
N PHE A 44 -3.09 8.80 -7.04
CA PHE A 44 -2.21 7.93 -7.81
C PHE A 44 -2.73 6.49 -7.69
N ASP A 45 -3.33 6.01 -8.75
CA ASP A 45 -3.94 4.68 -8.82
C ASP A 45 -3.72 4.00 -10.18
N GLY A 46 -4.23 2.79 -10.36
CA GLY A 46 -4.09 2.01 -11.58
C GLY A 46 -5.11 2.36 -12.67
N CYS A 47 -5.55 3.60 -12.77
CA CYS A 47 -6.49 3.99 -13.81
C CYS A 47 -5.86 3.84 -15.21
N ARG A 48 -6.62 3.25 -16.14
CA ARG A 48 -6.21 3.11 -17.53
C ARG A 48 -6.48 4.40 -18.29
N ILE A 49 -5.49 4.87 -19.01
CA ILE A 49 -5.56 6.04 -19.87
C ILE A 49 -5.71 5.59 -21.32
N LYS A 50 -6.60 6.24 -22.05
CA LYS A 50 -6.82 5.96 -23.48
C LYS A 50 -5.57 6.21 -24.31
N ASP A 51 -5.37 5.44 -25.36
CA ASP A 51 -4.19 5.56 -26.24
C ASP A 51 -4.08 6.97 -26.86
N GLU A 52 -5.22 7.57 -27.22
CA GLU A 52 -5.28 8.94 -27.75
C GLU A 52 -4.75 9.99 -26.75
N ASP A 53 -5.04 9.81 -25.46
CA ASP A 53 -4.54 10.71 -24.41
C ASP A 53 -3.05 10.47 -24.17
N ARG A 54 -2.62 9.19 -24.11
CA ARG A 54 -1.20 8.85 -23.96
C ARG A 54 -0.33 9.37 -25.10
N SER A 55 -0.82 9.33 -26.36
CA SER A 55 -0.11 9.91 -27.51
C SER A 55 0.10 11.43 -27.38
N ARG A 56 -0.71 12.09 -26.56
CA ARG A 56 -0.57 13.53 -26.21
C ARG A 56 0.13 13.75 -24.88
N ASN A 57 0.76 12.71 -24.31
CA ASN A 57 1.42 12.73 -23.01
C ASN A 57 0.48 13.07 -21.84
N ILE A 58 -0.79 12.68 -21.93
CA ILE A 58 -1.76 12.81 -20.84
C ILE A 58 -1.86 11.47 -20.13
N TYR A 59 -1.44 11.44 -18.86
CA TYR A 59 -1.39 10.23 -18.02
C TYR A 59 -2.32 10.32 -16.81
N TRP A 60 -3.35 11.14 -16.88
CA TRP A 60 -4.37 11.36 -15.86
C TRP A 60 -5.74 11.51 -16.49
N GLN A 61 -6.74 11.33 -15.67
CA GLN A 61 -8.14 11.57 -16.03
C GLN A 61 -8.85 12.37 -14.93
N MET A 62 -10.00 13.00 -15.28
CA MET A 62 -10.81 13.65 -14.26
C MET A 62 -11.39 12.60 -13.32
N GLY A 63 -11.18 12.79 -12.02
CA GLY A 63 -11.60 11.85 -11.01
C GLY A 63 -13.04 12.09 -10.58
N ASN A 64 -13.88 11.08 -10.72
CA ASN A 64 -15.22 11.04 -10.12
C ASN A 64 -15.19 10.27 -8.79
N ALA A 65 -14.23 9.37 -8.63
CA ALA A 65 -14.21 8.39 -7.56
C ALA A 65 -13.51 8.86 -6.28
N ASN A 66 -12.85 10.02 -6.31
CA ASN A 66 -12.17 10.56 -5.14
C ASN A 66 -13.12 11.46 -4.35
N PHE A 67 -14.29 10.91 -4.02
CA PHE A 67 -15.18 11.56 -3.10
C PHE A 67 -14.49 11.80 -1.75
N PRO A 68 -14.70 12.95 -1.08
CA PRO A 68 -15.63 13.98 -1.52
C PRO A 68 -15.03 15.05 -2.44
N PHE A 69 -13.72 15.10 -2.67
CA PHE A 69 -13.06 16.30 -3.24
C PHE A 69 -11.96 16.00 -4.26
N GLY A 70 -11.92 14.77 -4.77
CA GLY A 70 -10.93 14.37 -5.75
C GLY A 70 -11.13 15.09 -7.08
N LYS A 71 -10.02 15.56 -7.66
CA LYS A 71 -10.04 16.30 -8.93
C LYS A 71 -9.47 15.50 -10.09
N LYS A 72 -8.37 14.77 -9.86
CA LYS A 72 -7.66 14.01 -10.89
C LYS A 72 -7.10 12.73 -10.36
N ASN A 73 -7.16 11.70 -11.21
CA ASN A 73 -6.51 10.42 -11.00
C ASN A 73 -5.31 10.33 -11.94
N PHE A 74 -4.12 10.26 -11.40
CA PHE A 74 -2.88 10.00 -12.12
C PHE A 74 -2.63 8.50 -12.19
N SER A 75 -2.33 8.00 -13.37
CA SER A 75 -2.12 6.58 -13.58
C SER A 75 -0.74 6.14 -13.10
N THR A 76 -0.66 5.10 -12.29
CA THR A 76 0.62 4.47 -11.91
C THR A 76 1.13 3.49 -12.97
N LEU A 77 0.32 3.19 -14.00
CA LEU A 77 0.67 2.19 -15.04
C LEU A 77 1.69 2.68 -16.05
N TYR A 78 1.83 3.99 -16.21
CA TYR A 78 2.62 4.60 -17.29
C TYR A 78 3.73 5.52 -16.75
N LEU A 79 4.13 5.32 -15.49
CA LEU A 79 5.25 6.03 -14.87
C LEU A 79 6.58 5.47 -15.38
N ASP A 80 7.39 6.33 -15.99
CA ASP A 80 8.76 6.06 -16.41
C ASP A 80 9.59 7.35 -16.47
N ASN A 81 10.88 7.24 -16.80
CA ASN A 81 11.78 8.39 -16.90
C ASN A 81 11.36 9.40 -17.98
N ASN A 82 10.62 9.00 -19.01
CA ASN A 82 10.18 9.90 -20.09
C ASN A 82 8.87 10.59 -19.72
N SER A 83 7.98 9.89 -19.02
CA SER A 83 6.62 10.35 -18.70
C SER A 83 6.58 11.23 -17.45
N VAL A 84 7.45 11.02 -16.45
CA VAL A 84 7.41 11.68 -15.13
C VAL A 84 7.36 13.21 -15.20
N LYS A 85 7.98 13.82 -16.21
CA LYS A 85 7.94 15.28 -16.44
C LYS A 85 6.52 15.79 -16.68
N TYR A 86 5.68 15.02 -17.41
CA TYR A 86 4.30 15.42 -17.71
C TYR A 86 3.40 15.29 -16.47
N TYR A 87 3.65 14.28 -15.62
CA TYR A 87 3.00 14.19 -14.30
C TYR A 87 3.33 15.42 -13.46
N TRP A 88 4.60 15.79 -13.43
CA TRP A 88 5.05 16.97 -12.70
C TRP A 88 4.43 18.28 -13.19
N GLU A 89 4.41 18.49 -14.50
CA GLU A 89 3.81 19.68 -15.10
C GLU A 89 2.33 19.81 -14.75
N GLU A 90 1.61 18.68 -14.77
CA GLU A 90 0.20 18.66 -14.43
C GLU A 90 -0.05 18.82 -12.93
N LEU A 91 0.79 18.26 -12.07
CA LEU A 91 0.74 18.49 -10.63
C LEU A 91 0.96 19.95 -10.29
N LYS A 92 1.95 20.60 -10.91
CA LYS A 92 2.18 22.06 -10.76
C LYS A 92 0.95 22.88 -11.15
N ARG A 93 0.30 22.51 -12.25
CA ARG A 93 -0.91 23.19 -12.74
C ARG A 93 -2.10 22.97 -11.82
N THR A 94 -2.23 21.75 -11.29
CA THR A 94 -3.35 21.36 -10.42
C THR A 94 -3.21 21.93 -9.01
N LYS A 95 -1.99 22.11 -8.51
CA LYS A 95 -1.67 22.59 -7.16
C LYS A 95 -2.45 21.85 -6.07
N PRO A 96 -2.28 20.51 -5.95
CA PRO A 96 -3.00 19.75 -4.97
C PRO A 96 -2.58 20.13 -3.54
N ALA A 97 -3.53 20.11 -2.63
CA ALA A 97 -3.27 20.16 -1.19
C ALA A 97 -2.95 18.76 -0.63
N PHE A 98 -3.47 17.71 -1.26
CA PHE A 98 -3.25 16.34 -0.84
C PHE A 98 -2.98 15.42 -2.03
N ILE A 99 -2.10 14.45 -1.81
CA ILE A 99 -1.90 13.30 -2.68
C ILE A 99 -2.42 12.06 -1.95
N ARG A 100 -3.24 11.27 -2.61
CA ARG A 100 -3.70 9.96 -2.16
C ARG A 100 -3.21 8.90 -3.13
N GLY A 101 -2.89 7.70 -2.67
CA GLY A 101 -2.67 6.63 -3.65
C GLY A 101 -1.89 5.44 -3.15
N TYR A 102 -1.48 4.65 -4.13
CA TYR A 102 -0.67 3.47 -3.88
C TYR A 102 0.74 3.88 -3.44
N PRO A 103 1.22 3.37 -2.30
CA PRO A 103 2.58 3.61 -1.84
C PRO A 103 3.63 3.39 -2.93
N SER A 104 3.56 2.25 -3.64
CA SER A 104 4.48 1.91 -4.72
C SER A 104 4.50 2.95 -5.83
N GLY A 105 3.33 3.44 -6.27
CA GLY A 105 3.23 4.44 -7.33
C GLY A 105 3.76 5.81 -6.92
N ILE A 106 3.48 6.23 -5.68
CA ILE A 106 3.99 7.51 -5.14
C ILE A 106 5.51 7.43 -4.96
N MET A 107 6.04 6.33 -4.43
CA MET A 107 7.48 6.09 -4.31
C MET A 107 8.18 6.11 -5.67
N GLU A 108 7.61 5.41 -6.65
CA GLU A 108 8.14 5.36 -8.01
C GLU A 108 8.20 6.76 -8.64
N MET A 109 7.13 7.57 -8.50
CA MET A 109 7.12 8.95 -8.97
C MET A 109 8.24 9.78 -8.33
N CYS A 110 8.43 9.69 -7.01
CA CYS A 110 9.50 10.40 -6.32
C CYS A 110 10.89 9.97 -6.81
N LYS A 111 11.13 8.67 -6.94
CA LYS A 111 12.41 8.12 -7.42
C LYS A 111 12.70 8.52 -8.87
N LEU A 112 11.70 8.44 -9.75
CA LEU A 112 11.84 8.89 -11.15
C LEU A 112 12.12 10.39 -11.26
N ALA A 113 11.46 11.22 -10.44
CA ALA A 113 11.74 12.65 -10.39
C ALA A 113 13.18 12.92 -9.95
N MET A 114 13.66 12.24 -8.92
CA MET A 114 15.06 12.35 -8.47
C MET A 114 16.04 11.91 -9.57
N ASN A 115 15.77 10.79 -10.23
CA ASN A 115 16.61 10.26 -11.32
C ASN A 115 16.71 11.23 -12.53
N THR A 116 15.62 11.92 -12.83
CA THR A 116 15.55 12.90 -13.95
C THR A 116 15.92 14.31 -13.54
N GLY A 117 16.27 14.55 -12.27
CA GLY A 117 16.61 15.88 -11.74
C GLY A 117 15.42 16.82 -11.58
N ILE A 118 14.20 16.30 -11.62
CA ILE A 118 12.99 17.09 -11.40
C ILE A 118 12.81 17.31 -9.89
N VAL A 119 12.77 18.56 -9.48
CA VAL A 119 12.45 18.94 -8.08
C VAL A 119 10.94 19.18 -7.98
N MET A 120 10.24 18.31 -7.27
CA MET A 120 8.80 18.46 -7.05
C MET A 120 8.53 19.36 -5.83
N ASP A 121 8.51 20.68 -6.06
CA ASP A 121 8.19 21.67 -5.05
C ASP A 121 6.66 21.88 -4.96
N LEU A 122 5.98 20.94 -4.31
CA LEU A 122 4.54 21.00 -4.02
C LEU A 122 4.30 21.42 -2.58
N LYS A 123 3.35 22.33 -2.37
CA LYS A 123 2.92 22.74 -1.01
C LYS A 123 1.79 21.83 -0.53
N LEU A 124 2.12 20.59 -0.22
CA LEU A 124 1.15 19.61 0.27
C LEU A 124 0.88 19.81 1.77
N LYS A 125 -0.38 19.64 2.17
CA LYS A 125 -0.79 19.50 3.58
C LYS A 125 -0.59 18.08 4.08
N GLY A 126 -0.59 17.09 3.18
CA GLY A 126 -0.33 15.71 3.53
C GLY A 126 -0.42 14.73 2.35
N VAL A 127 0.15 13.55 2.56
CA VAL A 127 0.03 12.40 1.67
C VAL A 127 -0.73 11.30 2.40
N TYR A 128 -1.57 10.58 1.67
CA TYR A 128 -2.43 9.53 2.15
C TYR A 128 -2.16 8.22 1.40
N LEU A 129 -1.54 7.26 2.08
CA LEU A 129 -1.18 5.96 1.53
C LEU A 129 -2.29 4.95 1.77
N THR A 130 -2.68 4.19 0.75
CA THR A 130 -3.76 3.21 0.81
C THR A 130 -3.59 2.06 -0.16
N SER A 131 -4.30 0.97 0.08
CA SER A 131 -4.51 -0.16 -0.83
C SER A 131 -3.32 -1.07 -1.09
N GLU A 132 -2.16 -0.78 -0.56
CA GLU A 132 -0.96 -1.62 -0.56
C GLU A 132 -0.28 -1.53 0.81
N SER A 133 0.53 -2.53 1.14
CA SER A 133 1.41 -2.47 2.30
C SER A 133 2.57 -1.51 2.06
N PHE A 134 3.04 -0.86 3.10
CA PHE A 134 4.19 0.04 3.09
C PHE A 134 4.93 -0.02 4.42
N THR A 135 6.19 0.42 4.40
CA THR A 135 7.04 0.49 5.58
C THR A 135 7.05 1.88 6.20
N GLN A 136 7.51 1.98 7.44
CA GLN A 136 7.80 3.28 8.04
C GLN A 136 8.92 4.02 7.31
N ASP A 137 9.90 3.33 6.75
CA ASP A 137 10.98 3.94 5.96
C ASP A 137 10.46 4.54 4.65
N GLU A 138 9.54 3.86 3.95
CA GLU A 138 8.86 4.42 2.77
C GLU A 138 8.00 5.64 3.12
N LYS A 139 7.27 5.56 4.23
CA LYS A 139 6.49 6.68 4.77
C LYS A 139 7.39 7.88 5.11
N ASN A 140 8.53 7.63 5.77
CA ASN A 140 9.53 8.64 6.11
C ASN A 140 10.17 9.24 4.85
N PHE A 141 10.48 8.41 3.85
CA PHE A 141 11.00 8.87 2.55
C PHE A 141 10.01 9.82 1.87
N ILE A 142 8.74 9.43 1.73
CA ILE A 142 7.69 10.25 1.11
C ILE A 142 7.50 11.55 1.91
N SER A 143 7.48 11.47 3.25
CA SER A 143 7.37 12.64 4.12
C SER A 143 8.53 13.62 3.95
N SER A 144 9.75 13.10 3.87
CA SER A 144 10.95 13.91 3.66
C SER A 144 10.98 14.53 2.27
N TYR A 145 10.56 13.78 1.26
CA TYR A 145 10.53 14.23 -0.14
C TYR A 145 9.55 15.41 -0.34
N PHE A 146 8.31 15.27 0.14
CA PHE A 146 7.28 16.30 0.01
C PHE A 146 7.25 17.30 1.16
N LYS A 147 8.02 17.09 2.22
CA LYS A 147 8.06 17.93 3.44
C LYS A 147 6.68 18.12 4.07
N CYS A 148 5.90 17.06 4.12
CA CYS A 148 4.56 17.05 4.70
C CYS A 148 4.29 15.74 5.46
N PRO A 149 3.28 15.71 6.36
CA PRO A 149 2.89 14.49 7.05
C PRO A 149 2.34 13.44 6.09
N VAL A 150 2.62 12.17 6.38
CA VAL A 150 2.13 11.01 5.63
C VAL A 150 1.26 10.16 6.54
N TYR A 151 0.04 9.92 6.11
CA TYR A 151 -0.95 9.08 6.78
C TYR A 151 -1.09 7.76 6.05
N GLY A 152 -1.40 6.70 6.78
CA GLY A 152 -1.73 5.40 6.22
C GLY A 152 -3.19 5.04 6.44
N GLN A 153 -3.73 4.21 5.56
CA GLN A 153 -5.04 3.58 5.75
C GLN A 153 -4.93 2.09 5.48
N TYR A 154 -5.50 1.31 6.38
CA TYR A 154 -5.81 -0.08 6.16
C TYR A 154 -7.32 -0.25 5.98
N GLY A 155 -7.69 -0.97 4.94
CA GLY A 155 -9.06 -1.27 4.57
C GLY A 155 -9.12 -2.14 3.33
N HIS A 156 -10.28 -2.71 3.05
CA HIS A 156 -10.49 -3.59 1.90
C HIS A 156 -11.82 -3.31 1.18
N THR A 157 -11.98 -3.93 0.01
CA THR A 157 -13.11 -3.70 -0.88
C THR A 157 -14.45 -4.14 -0.28
N GLU A 158 -14.42 -5.05 0.69
CA GLU A 158 -15.58 -5.58 1.43
C GLU A 158 -16.21 -4.55 2.37
N SER A 159 -15.63 -3.35 2.49
CA SER A 159 -16.15 -2.23 3.30
C SER A 159 -16.48 -2.62 4.74
N SER A 160 -15.62 -3.43 5.37
CA SER A 160 -15.85 -3.94 6.74
C SER A 160 -14.83 -3.44 7.75
N ILE A 161 -13.74 -2.79 7.30
CA ILE A 161 -12.73 -2.16 8.15
C ILE A 161 -12.25 -0.86 7.52
N PHE A 162 -12.08 0.15 8.36
CA PHE A 162 -11.45 1.41 8.03
C PHE A 162 -10.54 1.80 9.19
N ALA A 163 -9.24 1.63 9.01
CA ALA A 163 -8.25 1.93 10.04
C ALA A 163 -7.25 2.99 9.55
N ILE A 164 -6.88 3.89 10.43
CA ILE A 164 -6.00 5.03 10.13
C ILE A 164 -4.70 4.86 10.89
N GLN A 165 -3.58 5.06 10.19
CA GLN A 165 -2.26 5.19 10.77
C GLN A 165 -1.83 6.67 10.73
N ASN A 166 -1.47 7.22 11.89
CA ASN A 166 -1.01 8.60 12.01
C ASN A 166 0.43 8.77 11.48
N PRO A 167 0.90 10.00 11.20
CA PRO A 167 2.24 10.23 10.69
C PRO A 167 3.36 9.77 11.63
N ALA A 168 3.18 9.92 12.93
CA ALA A 168 4.22 9.72 13.94
C ALA A 168 4.34 8.28 14.43
N ASP A 169 3.39 7.41 14.12
CA ASP A 169 3.36 6.05 14.64
C ASP A 169 3.11 5.00 13.54
N GLU A 170 3.34 3.73 13.86
CA GLU A 170 3.06 2.58 13.01
C GLU A 170 1.72 1.92 13.34
N VAL A 171 0.99 2.49 14.28
CA VAL A 171 -0.21 1.91 14.85
C VAL A 171 -1.43 2.29 14.03
N TYR A 172 -2.29 1.31 13.76
CA TYR A 172 -3.58 1.51 13.10
C TYR A 172 -4.71 1.54 14.12
N TYR A 173 -5.56 2.54 13.99
CA TYR A 173 -6.79 2.72 14.81
C TYR A 173 -8.00 2.39 13.94
N CYS A 174 -8.67 1.28 14.24
CA CYS A 174 -9.82 0.79 13.50
C CYS A 174 -11.08 1.53 13.94
N SER A 175 -11.78 2.12 12.99
CA SER A 175 -12.98 2.92 13.25
C SER A 175 -14.16 2.06 13.73
N PRO A 176 -14.69 2.26 14.95
CA PRO A 176 -15.79 1.47 15.48
C PRO A 176 -17.13 1.78 14.84
N ILE A 177 -17.25 2.91 14.15
CA ILE A 177 -18.48 3.25 13.39
C ILE A 177 -18.53 2.58 12.02
N TYR A 178 -17.39 2.09 11.51
CA TYR A 178 -17.28 1.43 10.21
C TYR A 178 -17.44 -0.08 10.30
N GLY A 179 -16.96 -0.66 11.38
CA GLY A 179 -17.03 -2.09 11.65
C GLY A 179 -16.40 -2.47 12.98
N TYR A 180 -16.70 -3.66 13.45
CA TYR A 180 -16.04 -4.24 14.62
C TYR A 180 -14.88 -5.10 14.17
N THR A 181 -13.68 -4.83 14.67
CA THR A 181 -12.44 -5.51 14.31
C THR A 181 -11.97 -6.36 15.48
N GLU A 182 -11.72 -7.64 15.21
CA GLU A 182 -11.17 -8.62 16.14
C GLU A 182 -9.80 -9.08 15.64
N VAL A 183 -8.91 -9.48 16.55
CA VAL A 183 -7.69 -10.23 16.21
C VAL A 183 -7.80 -11.57 16.92
N VAL A 184 -7.84 -12.66 16.15
CA VAL A 184 -8.17 -14.00 16.67
C VAL A 184 -7.08 -15.03 16.38
N ASP A 185 -7.00 -16.02 17.24
CA ASP A 185 -6.16 -17.20 17.06
C ASP A 185 -6.76 -18.22 16.05
N GLN A 186 -6.08 -19.32 15.84
CA GLN A 186 -6.52 -20.39 14.92
C GLN A 186 -7.85 -21.04 15.35
N LYS A 187 -8.24 -20.92 16.63
CA LYS A 187 -9.52 -21.43 17.16
C LYS A 187 -10.64 -20.39 17.05
N GLY A 188 -10.34 -19.17 16.54
CA GLY A 188 -11.28 -18.07 16.43
C GLY A 188 -11.55 -17.36 17.76
N GLN A 189 -10.67 -17.52 18.76
CA GLN A 189 -10.72 -16.83 20.04
C GLN A 189 -9.86 -15.57 19.98
N HIS A 190 -10.31 -14.50 20.66
CA HIS A 190 -9.59 -13.25 20.72
C HIS A 190 -8.22 -13.44 21.38
N VAL A 191 -7.17 -12.87 20.77
CA VAL A 191 -5.80 -12.92 21.31
C VAL A 191 -5.58 -11.88 22.40
N ASN A 192 -4.55 -12.05 23.23
CA ASN A 192 -4.16 -11.04 24.22
C ASN A 192 -3.41 -9.88 23.58
N ILE A 193 -3.33 -8.75 24.30
CA ILE A 193 -2.53 -7.58 23.87
C ILE A 193 -1.07 -8.00 23.66
N GLY A 194 -0.51 -7.62 22.50
CA GLY A 194 0.82 -7.96 22.08
C GLY A 194 0.94 -9.28 21.30
N GLU A 195 -0.14 -10.09 21.23
CA GLU A 195 -0.15 -11.34 20.48
C GLU A 195 -0.56 -11.12 19.02
N GLN A 196 -0.06 -12.01 18.16
CA GLN A 196 -0.41 -12.07 16.75
C GLN A 196 -1.66 -12.91 16.55
N GLY A 197 -2.54 -12.45 15.64
CA GLY A 197 -3.68 -13.23 15.18
C GLY A 197 -4.15 -12.80 13.80
N GLU A 198 -5.17 -13.49 13.29
CA GLU A 198 -5.87 -13.14 12.06
C GLU A 198 -6.86 -11.99 12.32
N VAL A 199 -6.88 -11.00 11.44
CA VAL A 199 -7.86 -9.92 11.49
C VAL A 199 -9.21 -10.44 11.01
N VAL A 200 -10.20 -10.38 11.88
CA VAL A 200 -11.59 -10.76 11.61
C VAL A 200 -12.48 -9.55 11.80
N VAL A 201 -13.40 -9.32 10.87
CA VAL A 201 -14.19 -8.08 10.85
C VAL A 201 -15.68 -8.35 10.71
N THR A 202 -16.48 -7.51 11.40
CA THR A 202 -17.93 -7.42 11.20
C THR A 202 -18.24 -6.02 10.69
N GLY A 203 -18.62 -5.91 9.42
CA GLY A 203 -18.87 -4.63 8.75
C GLY A 203 -20.25 -4.06 9.07
N PHE A 204 -20.31 -2.73 9.24
CA PHE A 204 -21.55 -2.00 9.51
C PHE A 204 -22.03 -1.16 8.31
N VAL A 205 -21.27 -1.16 7.22
CA VAL A 205 -21.47 -0.27 6.07
C VAL A 205 -22.16 -0.96 4.90
N GLU A 206 -21.80 -2.21 4.62
CA GLU A 206 -22.35 -2.96 3.49
C GLU A 206 -23.53 -3.83 3.94
N TYR A 207 -24.75 -3.38 3.57
CA TYR A 207 -26.00 -4.06 3.93
C TYR A 207 -26.48 -5.09 2.88
N GLY A 208 -25.91 -5.06 1.68
CA GLY A 208 -26.29 -5.98 0.60
C GLY A 208 -25.77 -7.39 0.82
N LEU A 209 -24.59 -7.50 1.38
CA LEU A 209 -23.98 -8.72 1.88
C LEU A 209 -23.21 -8.38 3.17
N PRO A 210 -23.87 -8.46 4.34
CA PRO A 210 -23.20 -8.13 5.59
C PRO A 210 -22.11 -9.16 5.88
N PHE A 211 -20.88 -8.68 6.01
CA PHE A 211 -19.74 -9.49 6.43
C PHE A 211 -19.73 -9.58 7.95
N ILE A 212 -20.07 -10.75 8.49
CA ILE A 212 -20.11 -11.01 9.93
C ILE A 212 -18.98 -11.98 10.28
N ARG A 213 -18.07 -11.55 11.15
CA ARG A 213 -16.84 -12.28 11.52
C ARG A 213 -16.09 -12.81 10.30
N TYR A 214 -15.97 -11.94 9.29
CA TYR A 214 -15.29 -12.25 8.04
C TYR A 214 -13.77 -12.29 8.27
N LYS A 215 -13.17 -13.42 7.91
CA LYS A 215 -11.72 -13.62 7.93
C LYS A 215 -11.08 -12.91 6.75
N THR A 216 -10.26 -11.90 7.03
CA THR A 216 -9.65 -11.09 5.98
C THR A 216 -8.45 -11.78 5.31
N GLY A 217 -7.86 -12.75 6.01
CA GLY A 217 -6.57 -13.36 5.65
C GLY A 217 -5.38 -12.45 5.97
N ASP A 218 -5.60 -11.31 6.59
CA ASP A 218 -4.54 -10.42 7.06
C ASP A 218 -4.17 -10.74 8.50
N LEU A 219 -2.89 -10.63 8.83
CA LEU A 219 -2.36 -10.86 10.18
C LEU A 219 -1.97 -9.53 10.81
N ALA A 220 -2.25 -9.39 12.10
CA ALA A 220 -1.89 -8.22 12.89
C ALA A 220 -1.44 -8.59 14.31
N ILE A 221 -0.78 -7.64 14.97
CA ILE A 221 -0.54 -7.70 16.41
C ILE A 221 -1.60 -6.84 17.09
N TYR A 222 -2.34 -7.44 18.03
CA TYR A 222 -3.38 -6.76 18.79
C TYR A 222 -2.79 -5.81 19.83
N GLY A 223 -3.23 -4.56 19.83
CA GLY A 223 -2.76 -3.50 20.73
C GLY A 223 -3.75 -3.09 21.81
N GLY A 224 -4.91 -3.76 21.89
CA GLY A 224 -5.98 -3.36 22.79
C GLY A 224 -7.04 -2.49 22.10
N GLU A 225 -7.78 -1.73 22.89
CA GLU A 225 -8.81 -0.82 22.43
C GLU A 225 -8.63 0.57 23.07
N THR A 226 -9.04 1.61 22.37
CA THR A 226 -9.13 2.96 22.93
C THR A 226 -10.40 3.14 23.76
N GLU A 227 -10.47 4.22 24.55
CA GLU A 227 -11.70 4.60 25.29
C GLU A 227 -12.90 4.88 24.35
N LEU A 228 -12.63 5.17 23.08
CA LEU A 228 -13.64 5.39 22.04
C LEU A 228 -14.07 4.09 21.33
N GLY A 229 -13.55 2.93 21.75
CA GLY A 229 -13.84 1.62 21.15
C GLY A 229 -13.13 1.35 19.83
N GLU A 230 -12.06 2.10 19.52
CA GLU A 230 -11.22 1.80 18.36
C GLU A 230 -10.31 0.61 18.69
N THR A 231 -10.39 -0.46 17.90
CA THR A 231 -9.41 -1.56 18.00
C THR A 231 -8.06 -1.08 17.50
N ILE A 232 -7.01 -1.34 18.28
CA ILE A 232 -5.63 -0.96 17.99
C ILE A 232 -4.92 -2.15 17.36
N LEU A 233 -4.35 -1.96 16.15
CA LEU A 233 -3.43 -2.89 15.53
C LEU A 233 -2.03 -2.27 15.58
N THR A 234 -1.17 -2.77 16.47
CA THR A 234 0.18 -2.21 16.64
C THR A 234 1.09 -2.50 15.45
N LYS A 235 0.78 -3.56 14.69
CA LYS A 235 1.48 -3.89 13.46
C LYS A 235 0.57 -4.69 12.55
N LEU A 236 0.54 -4.35 11.27
CA LEU A 236 0.02 -5.19 10.20
C LEU A 236 1.18 -6.04 9.66
N LEU A 237 1.01 -7.35 9.64
CA LEU A 237 2.04 -8.31 9.21
C LEU A 237 1.88 -8.74 7.75
N GLY A 238 0.84 -8.23 7.08
CA GLY A 238 0.46 -8.62 5.72
C GLY A 238 -0.44 -9.84 5.69
N ARG A 239 -0.64 -10.38 4.49
CA ARG A 239 -1.50 -11.54 4.31
C ARG A 239 -0.81 -12.81 4.77
N GLU A 240 -1.60 -13.73 5.28
CA GLU A 240 -1.12 -15.05 5.65
C GLU A 240 -0.45 -15.80 4.49
N VAL A 241 -0.87 -15.51 3.26
CA VAL A 241 -0.34 -16.11 2.03
C VAL A 241 0.89 -15.37 1.46
N ASP A 242 1.15 -14.12 1.86
CA ASP A 242 2.32 -13.36 1.40
C ASP A 242 3.56 -13.74 2.24
N CYS A 243 4.00 -14.98 2.07
CA CYS A 243 5.14 -15.54 2.79
C CYS A 243 6.03 -16.36 1.87
N ILE A 244 7.30 -16.49 2.25
CA ILE A 244 8.27 -17.38 1.61
C ILE A 244 8.74 -18.45 2.60
N TYR A 245 9.16 -19.60 2.10
CA TYR A 245 9.62 -20.72 2.92
C TYR A 245 11.12 -20.87 2.79
N ASN A 246 11.85 -20.81 3.91
CA ASN A 246 13.30 -20.98 3.93
C ASN A 246 13.71 -22.46 3.81
N LYS A 247 15.02 -22.75 3.72
CA LYS A 247 15.57 -24.12 3.59
C LYS A 247 15.11 -25.08 4.71
N GLY A 248 14.79 -24.56 5.88
CA GLY A 248 14.23 -25.34 7.00
C GLY A 248 12.71 -25.53 6.94
N GLY A 249 12.04 -25.06 5.88
CA GLY A 249 10.58 -25.08 5.74
C GLY A 249 9.85 -24.08 6.64
N LYS A 250 10.59 -23.18 7.32
CA LYS A 250 9.99 -22.14 8.15
C LYS A 250 9.31 -21.08 7.25
N LYS A 251 8.04 -20.80 7.58
CA LYS A 251 7.24 -19.72 6.96
C LYS A 251 7.74 -18.35 7.43
N ILE A 252 8.06 -17.47 6.49
CA ILE A 252 8.54 -16.12 6.76
C ILE A 252 7.66 -15.13 5.99
N TYR A 253 6.93 -14.29 6.72
CA TYR A 253 6.03 -13.30 6.14
C TYR A 253 6.81 -12.14 5.56
N LEU A 254 6.52 -11.76 4.31
CA LEU A 254 7.26 -10.73 3.57
C LEU A 254 7.22 -9.37 4.26
N VAL A 255 6.06 -8.97 4.80
CA VAL A 255 5.92 -7.67 5.47
C VAL A 255 6.87 -7.58 6.66
N GLY A 256 6.94 -8.63 7.50
CA GLY A 256 7.90 -8.67 8.61
C GLY A 256 9.36 -8.78 8.18
N PHE A 257 9.61 -9.49 7.10
CA PHE A 257 10.95 -9.81 6.63
C PHE A 257 11.62 -8.66 5.87
N ILE A 258 10.94 -8.12 4.87
CA ILE A 258 11.49 -7.05 4.02
C ILE A 258 11.12 -5.70 4.59
N PHE A 259 9.86 -5.51 4.94
CA PHE A 259 9.34 -4.23 5.37
C PHE A 259 9.56 -3.94 6.87
N GLY A 260 9.68 -4.96 7.73
CA GLY A 260 9.93 -4.81 9.17
C GLY A 260 11.41 -4.74 9.58
N GLY A 261 12.33 -4.98 8.65
CA GLY A 261 13.77 -5.09 8.96
C GLY A 261 14.56 -3.79 8.88
N HIS A 262 13.95 -2.64 8.59
CA HIS A 262 14.63 -1.34 8.38
C HIS A 262 15.85 -1.41 7.44
N ILE A 263 15.74 -2.19 6.35
CA ILE A 263 16.83 -2.49 5.44
C ILE A 263 16.95 -1.37 4.43
N ARG A 264 17.92 -0.52 4.61
CA ARG A 264 18.15 0.67 3.78
C ARG A 264 18.43 0.34 2.32
N ALA A 265 18.91 -0.87 2.01
CA ALA A 265 19.17 -1.32 0.65
C ALA A 265 17.97 -1.18 -0.27
N PHE A 266 16.75 -1.41 0.23
CA PHE A 266 15.52 -1.27 -0.58
C PHE A 266 15.21 0.18 -1.01
N ASN A 267 15.79 1.18 -0.35
CA ASN A 267 15.66 2.59 -0.77
C ASN A 267 16.41 2.87 -2.07
N TYR A 268 17.42 2.06 -2.40
CA TYR A 268 18.23 2.17 -3.61
C TYR A 268 17.77 1.27 -4.75
N ILE A 269 16.59 0.65 -4.59
CA ILE A 269 15.91 -0.12 -5.63
C ILE A 269 14.71 0.69 -6.10
N GLN A 270 14.50 0.81 -7.42
CA GLN A 270 13.34 1.50 -7.95
C GLN A 270 12.06 0.68 -7.71
N THR A 271 12.11 -0.61 -8.08
CA THR A 271 11.05 -1.59 -7.80
C THR A 271 11.64 -2.99 -7.79
N TRP A 272 10.94 -3.92 -7.13
CA TRP A 272 11.38 -5.31 -7.00
C TRP A 272 10.21 -6.28 -6.93
N GLN A 273 10.48 -7.55 -7.24
CA GLN A 273 9.53 -8.65 -7.14
C GLN A 273 10.28 -9.93 -6.76
N LEU A 274 9.70 -10.73 -5.87
CA LEU A 274 10.22 -12.04 -5.49
C LEU A 274 9.43 -13.14 -6.18
N HIS A 275 10.17 -14.18 -6.62
CA HIS A 275 9.59 -15.41 -7.11
C HIS A 275 10.09 -16.57 -6.25
N GLN A 276 9.20 -17.44 -5.82
CA GLN A 276 9.56 -18.66 -5.12
C GLN A 276 8.88 -19.88 -5.77
N TYR A 277 9.67 -20.73 -6.41
CA TYR A 277 9.23 -21.97 -7.05
C TYR A 277 9.67 -23.21 -6.27
N GLU A 278 10.64 -23.07 -5.36
CA GLU A 278 11.21 -24.14 -4.53
C GLU A 278 11.43 -23.62 -3.11
N VAL A 279 11.16 -24.46 -2.11
CA VAL A 279 11.42 -24.18 -0.69
C VAL A 279 12.91 -23.88 -0.50
N GLY A 280 13.21 -22.74 0.12
CA GLY A 280 14.58 -22.30 0.41
C GLY A 280 15.28 -21.57 -0.73
N LYS A 281 14.70 -21.49 -1.94
CA LYS A 281 15.25 -20.72 -3.06
C LYS A 281 14.32 -19.58 -3.43
N VAL A 282 14.88 -18.42 -3.65
CA VAL A 282 14.14 -17.21 -4.03
C VAL A 282 14.87 -16.52 -5.17
N GLU A 283 14.14 -16.15 -6.19
CA GLU A 283 14.61 -15.28 -7.26
C GLU A 283 14.08 -13.87 -7.02
N MET A 284 14.95 -12.87 -7.08
CA MET A 284 14.59 -11.48 -6.91
C MET A 284 14.85 -10.70 -8.18
N TYR A 285 13.78 -10.15 -8.74
CA TYR A 285 13.82 -9.27 -9.90
C TYR A 285 13.91 -7.83 -9.43
N ILE A 286 14.89 -7.08 -9.91
CA ILE A 286 15.21 -5.72 -9.46
C ILE A 286 15.28 -4.76 -10.64
N VAL A 287 14.57 -3.64 -10.56
CA VAL A 287 14.83 -2.45 -11.35
C VAL A 287 15.71 -1.53 -10.51
N LYS A 288 16.94 -1.29 -10.98
CA LYS A 288 17.92 -0.48 -10.25
C LYS A 288 17.53 0.99 -10.19
N ALA A 289 17.66 1.63 -9.02
CA ALA A 289 17.71 3.07 -8.94
C ALA A 289 19.13 3.58 -9.27
N ARG A 290 19.28 4.88 -9.48
CA ARG A 290 20.56 5.50 -9.89
C ARG A 290 21.70 5.23 -8.91
N GLU A 291 21.38 5.14 -7.62
CA GLU A 291 22.37 4.98 -6.54
C GLU A 291 22.57 3.52 -6.12
N TYR A 292 22.05 2.56 -6.91
CA TYR A 292 22.26 1.14 -6.66
C TYR A 292 23.74 0.78 -6.80
N SER A 293 24.28 0.07 -5.83
CA SER A 293 25.70 -0.29 -5.76
C SER A 293 25.92 -1.73 -5.28
N ASP A 294 27.12 -2.25 -5.44
CA ASP A 294 27.51 -3.58 -4.95
C ASP A 294 27.32 -3.73 -3.42
N ASN A 295 27.41 -2.65 -2.66
CA ASN A 295 27.15 -2.69 -1.22
C ASN A 295 25.67 -2.90 -0.93
N VAL A 296 24.78 -2.27 -1.70
CA VAL A 296 23.33 -2.48 -1.64
C VAL A 296 22.99 -3.93 -1.95
N GLU A 297 23.58 -4.49 -3.01
CA GLU A 297 23.41 -5.90 -3.36
C GLU A 297 23.86 -6.84 -2.25
N LYS A 298 25.04 -6.62 -1.69
CA LYS A 298 25.54 -7.43 -0.57
C LYS A 298 24.65 -7.40 0.65
N GLU A 299 24.05 -6.23 0.98
CA GLU A 299 23.11 -6.11 2.09
C GLU A 299 21.87 -6.96 1.85
N ILE A 300 21.33 -6.94 0.63
CA ILE A 300 20.16 -7.74 0.23
C ILE A 300 20.50 -9.23 0.29
N VAL A 301 21.61 -9.65 -0.32
CA VAL A 301 22.05 -11.06 -0.31
C VAL A 301 22.23 -11.55 1.12
N ASN A 302 22.89 -10.78 1.98
CA ASN A 302 23.11 -11.14 3.38
C ASN A 302 21.79 -11.32 4.14
N LEU A 303 20.79 -10.46 3.90
CA LEU A 303 19.47 -10.60 4.50
C LEU A 303 18.88 -11.97 4.22
N PHE A 304 18.86 -12.38 2.97
CA PHE A 304 18.25 -13.66 2.56
C PHE A 304 19.07 -14.84 3.05
N VAL A 305 20.38 -14.81 2.90
CA VAL A 305 21.29 -15.89 3.31
C VAL A 305 21.25 -16.12 4.82
N CYS A 306 21.28 -15.06 5.64
CA CYS A 306 21.20 -15.17 7.10
C CYS A 306 19.85 -15.74 7.58
N ASN A 307 18.81 -15.64 6.77
CA ASN A 307 17.50 -16.21 7.08
C ASN A 307 17.23 -17.58 6.41
N GLY A 308 18.26 -18.20 5.86
CA GLY A 308 18.24 -19.56 5.33
C GLY A 308 17.67 -19.67 3.92
N PHE A 309 17.86 -18.65 3.09
CA PHE A 309 17.51 -18.68 1.67
C PHE A 309 18.75 -18.74 0.79
N GLU A 310 18.58 -19.34 -0.38
CA GLU A 310 19.42 -19.10 -1.54
C GLU A 310 18.75 -18.02 -2.39
N LEU A 311 19.47 -16.94 -2.67
CA LEU A 311 18.95 -15.81 -3.43
C LEU A 311 19.65 -15.71 -4.78
N ILE A 312 18.85 -15.61 -5.85
CA ILE A 312 19.30 -15.28 -7.20
C ILE A 312 18.73 -13.90 -7.56
N ILE A 313 19.58 -12.97 -8.01
CA ILE A 313 19.15 -11.63 -8.40
C ILE A 313 19.15 -11.53 -9.93
N HIS A 314 18.03 -11.06 -10.47
CA HIS A 314 17.84 -10.71 -11.87
C HIS A 314 17.65 -9.21 -12.01
N TYR A 315 18.40 -8.58 -12.90
CA TYR A 315 18.20 -7.17 -13.22
C TYR A 315 17.31 -7.03 -14.44
N VAL A 316 16.28 -6.23 -14.31
CA VAL A 316 15.27 -6.01 -15.36
C VAL A 316 14.99 -4.52 -15.52
N ASP A 317 14.46 -4.15 -16.69
CA ASP A 317 14.14 -2.76 -17.01
C ASP A 317 12.79 -2.33 -16.41
N PHE A 318 11.86 -3.29 -16.22
CA PHE A 318 10.54 -3.05 -15.62
C PHE A 318 9.99 -4.31 -14.94
N ILE A 319 9.04 -4.12 -14.05
CA ILE A 319 8.25 -5.17 -13.40
C ILE A 319 6.78 -4.89 -13.71
N GLU A 320 6.09 -5.92 -14.19
CA GLU A 320 4.67 -5.81 -14.52
C GLU A 320 3.82 -5.55 -13.27
N LYS A 321 2.92 -4.58 -13.39
CA LYS A 321 1.92 -4.30 -12.37
C LYS A 321 0.64 -5.10 -12.65
N THR A 322 -0.16 -5.30 -11.62
CA THR A 322 -1.49 -5.89 -11.77
C THR A 322 -2.35 -5.02 -12.71
N ASN A 323 -3.44 -5.58 -13.24
CA ASN A 323 -4.40 -4.83 -14.06
C ASN A 323 -4.99 -3.58 -13.36
N ARG A 324 -4.87 -3.49 -12.03
CA ARG A 324 -5.28 -2.34 -11.21
C ARG A 324 -4.11 -1.41 -10.87
N GLY A 325 -2.93 -1.58 -11.49
CA GLY A 325 -1.75 -0.75 -11.30
C GLY A 325 -1.02 -0.96 -9.97
N LYS A 326 -1.39 -1.99 -9.19
CA LYS A 326 -0.71 -2.33 -7.95
C LYS A 326 0.54 -3.15 -8.23
N GLN A 327 1.57 -2.97 -7.42
CA GLN A 327 2.74 -3.83 -7.45
C GLN A 327 2.42 -5.19 -6.81
N ARG A 328 2.84 -6.27 -7.46
CA ARG A 328 2.81 -7.62 -6.90
C ARG A 328 4.21 -7.96 -6.41
N PHE A 329 4.39 -8.00 -5.09
CA PHE A 329 5.71 -8.22 -4.49
C PHE A 329 6.15 -9.69 -4.48
N LEU A 330 5.21 -10.63 -4.51
CA LEU A 330 5.49 -12.06 -4.50
C LEU A 330 4.74 -12.80 -5.60
N ILE A 331 5.44 -13.65 -6.32
CA ILE A 331 4.91 -14.72 -7.14
C ILE A 331 5.39 -16.04 -6.51
N GLN A 332 4.46 -16.87 -6.07
CA GLN A 332 4.78 -18.15 -5.44
C GLN A 332 4.03 -19.28 -6.14
N GLU A 333 4.78 -20.26 -6.61
CA GLU A 333 4.27 -21.45 -7.31
C GLU A 333 5.09 -22.66 -6.82
N LEU A 334 4.98 -22.93 -5.52
CA LEU A 334 5.65 -24.10 -4.91
C LEU A 334 5.03 -25.39 -5.43
N LYS A 335 5.89 -26.30 -5.87
CA LYS A 335 5.53 -27.65 -6.35
C LYS A 335 5.58 -28.64 -5.21
#